data_75ad380476984534cdfbc3db5d7263ad
#
_entry.id   75ad380476984534cdfbc3db5d7263ad
#
_cell.length_a   1.000
_cell.length_b   1.000
_cell.length_c   1.000
_cell.angle_alpha   90.00
_cell.angle_beta   90.00
_cell.angle_gamma   90.00
#
_symmetry.space_group_name_H-M   'P 1'
#
loop_
_entity.id
_entity.type
_entity.pdbx_description
1 polymer ?
#
loop_
_entity_poly.entity_id
_entity_poly.type
_entity_poly.pdbx_seq_one_letter_code
_entity_poly.pdbx_strand_id
1 'polypeptide(L)'
;MNTKHIEILYEDAHILVCIKPHGVPTQSRRAGTPDMESLVKNHIYQSAPEKGQPYLAVIHRLDQPVKGILVFAKTPFAAKELNRQLQSHGFGKYYRALADGHPSQKEGTLEDYLIKDGRANTSRVCASGTAGAKLARLHYAVVEQGPFLFDQAPNDDAPRTELDIRLDTGRHHQIRVQLAHMGCPIAGD
;
A
#
# COMPACT_ATOMS: atom_id res chain seq x y z
N MET A 1 -1.75 -5.63 -20.72
CA MET A 1 -0.97 -4.51 -20.18
C MET A 1 0.52 -4.80 -20.42
N ASN A 2 1.25 -3.83 -20.97
CA ASN A 2 2.67 -4.01 -21.25
C ASN A 2 3.47 -3.88 -19.94
N THR A 3 3.70 -4.99 -19.25
CA THR A 3 4.42 -5.07 -17.96
C THR A 3 5.94 -4.82 -18.10
N LYS A 4 6.42 -4.40 -19.26
CA LYS A 4 7.85 -4.22 -19.54
C LYS A 4 8.41 -2.85 -19.10
N HIS A 5 7.58 -1.87 -18.79
CA HIS A 5 8.03 -0.55 -18.37
C HIS A 5 7.52 -0.21 -16.96
N ILE A 6 8.48 0.01 -16.04
CA ILE A 6 8.20 0.60 -14.73
C ILE A 6 8.27 2.12 -14.87
N GLU A 7 7.30 2.81 -14.29
CA GLU A 7 7.34 4.26 -14.15
C GLU A 7 8.25 4.63 -12.97
N ILE A 8 9.49 5.05 -13.27
CA ILE A 8 10.48 5.45 -12.27
C ILE A 8 10.32 6.94 -12.01
N LEU A 9 10.13 7.30 -10.74
CA LEU A 9 10.01 8.68 -10.28
C LEU A 9 11.36 9.26 -9.84
N TYR A 10 12.22 8.39 -9.27
CA TYR A 10 13.55 8.77 -8.81
C TYR A 10 14.44 7.55 -8.76
N GLU A 11 15.71 7.71 -9.12
CA GLU A 11 16.72 6.68 -8.97
C GLU A 11 18.10 7.33 -8.74
N ASP A 12 18.83 6.79 -7.76
CA ASP A 12 20.24 7.12 -7.50
C ASP A 12 21.05 5.84 -7.23
N ALA A 13 22.25 5.99 -6.66
CA ALA A 13 23.10 4.84 -6.31
C ALA A 13 22.53 3.98 -5.18
N HIS A 14 21.62 4.50 -4.36
CA HIS A 14 21.17 3.90 -3.10
C HIS A 14 19.71 3.48 -3.09
N ILE A 15 18.84 4.22 -3.78
CA ILE A 15 17.39 3.98 -3.79
C ILE A 15 16.81 4.05 -5.19
N LEU A 16 15.65 3.42 -5.35
CA LEU A 16 14.77 3.55 -6.52
C LEU A 16 13.34 3.76 -6.03
N VAL A 17 12.69 4.77 -6.58
CA VAL A 17 11.28 5.10 -6.32
C VAL A 17 10.50 4.96 -7.61
N CYS A 18 9.42 4.18 -7.59
CA CYS A 18 8.60 3.94 -8.78
C CYS A 18 7.11 3.83 -8.45
N ILE A 19 6.29 3.92 -9.48
CA ILE A 19 4.85 3.64 -9.38
C ILE A 19 4.61 2.14 -9.53
N LYS A 20 3.95 1.55 -8.53
CA LYS A 20 3.34 0.22 -8.67
C LYS A 20 1.99 0.38 -9.37
N PRO A 21 1.76 -0.21 -10.55
CA PRO A 21 0.46 -0.17 -11.20
C PRO A 21 -0.55 -1.05 -10.45
N HIS A 22 -1.84 -0.80 -10.70
CA HIS A 22 -2.93 -1.69 -10.29
C HIS A 22 -2.70 -3.12 -10.85
N GLY A 23 -3.04 -4.13 -10.06
CA GLY A 23 -3.01 -5.53 -10.47
C GLY A 23 -1.63 -6.21 -10.43
N VAL A 24 -0.52 -5.46 -10.27
CA VAL A 24 0.83 -6.02 -10.12
C VAL A 24 1.17 -6.15 -8.65
N PRO A 25 1.55 -7.34 -8.15
CA PRO A 25 1.97 -7.50 -6.75
C PRO A 25 3.35 -6.83 -6.52
N THR A 26 3.59 -6.38 -5.28
CA THR A 26 4.93 -5.90 -4.88
C THR A 26 5.95 -7.03 -4.93
N GLN A 27 5.57 -8.20 -4.42
CA GLN A 27 6.34 -9.45 -4.44
C GLN A 27 5.40 -10.62 -4.68
N SER A 28 5.81 -11.60 -5.49
CA SER A 28 5.06 -12.84 -5.75
C SER A 28 5.84 -14.06 -5.30
N ARG A 29 5.13 -15.03 -4.71
CA ARG A 29 5.68 -16.37 -4.46
C ARG A 29 5.45 -17.34 -5.62
N ARG A 30 4.66 -16.93 -6.62
CA ARG A 30 4.35 -17.77 -7.79
C ARG A 30 5.44 -17.57 -8.85
N ALA A 31 6.12 -18.65 -9.21
CA ALA A 31 7.08 -18.64 -10.30
C ALA A 31 6.42 -18.15 -11.61
N GLY A 32 7.12 -17.30 -12.37
CA GLY A 32 6.64 -16.77 -13.64
C GLY A 32 5.59 -15.65 -13.54
N THR A 33 5.17 -15.26 -12.32
CA THR A 33 4.27 -14.09 -12.16
C THR A 33 5.13 -12.83 -12.03
N PRO A 34 5.03 -11.87 -12.96
CA PRO A 34 5.75 -10.60 -12.84
C PRO A 34 5.32 -9.86 -11.56
N ASP A 35 6.29 -9.36 -10.82
CA ASP A 35 6.09 -8.52 -9.65
C ASP A 35 7.04 -7.32 -9.67
N MET A 36 6.80 -6.34 -8.81
CA MET A 36 7.59 -5.11 -8.80
C MET A 36 9.07 -5.38 -8.45
N GLU A 37 9.34 -6.31 -7.53
CA GLU A 37 10.72 -6.67 -7.18
C GLU A 37 11.49 -7.20 -8.38
N SER A 38 10.91 -8.15 -9.12
CA SER A 38 11.52 -8.75 -10.32
C SER A 38 11.70 -7.72 -11.43
N LEU A 39 10.70 -6.85 -11.65
CA LEU A 39 10.77 -5.80 -12.67
C LEU A 39 11.87 -4.79 -12.36
N VAL A 40 11.99 -4.34 -11.10
CA VAL A 40 13.04 -3.41 -10.68
C VAL A 40 14.42 -4.06 -10.74
N LYS A 41 14.57 -5.33 -10.32
CA LYS A 41 15.84 -6.06 -10.47
C LYS A 41 16.28 -6.16 -11.93
N ASN A 42 15.34 -6.47 -12.82
CA ASN A 42 15.63 -6.55 -14.26
C ASN A 42 16.04 -5.18 -14.82
N HIS A 43 15.39 -4.10 -14.43
CA HIS A 43 15.76 -2.74 -14.83
C HIS A 43 17.20 -2.41 -14.42
N ILE A 44 17.56 -2.64 -13.15
CA ILE A 44 18.92 -2.38 -12.64
C ILE A 44 19.96 -3.27 -13.36
N TYR A 45 19.65 -4.56 -13.56
CA TYR A 45 20.52 -5.49 -14.25
C TYR A 45 20.79 -5.06 -15.71
N GLN A 46 19.75 -4.63 -16.43
CA GLN A 46 19.89 -4.16 -17.81
C GLN A 46 20.76 -2.90 -17.94
N SER A 47 20.79 -2.06 -16.89
CA SER A 47 21.60 -0.83 -16.86
C SER A 47 23.10 -1.10 -16.63
N ALA A 48 23.47 -2.24 -16.02
CA ALA A 48 24.85 -2.61 -15.71
C ALA A 48 25.02 -4.14 -15.59
N PRO A 49 24.90 -4.90 -16.70
CA PRO A 49 24.93 -6.37 -16.68
C PRO A 49 26.25 -6.94 -16.16
N GLU A 50 27.35 -6.22 -16.38
CA GLU A 50 28.70 -6.60 -15.97
C GLU A 50 28.86 -6.69 -14.43
N LYS A 51 27.98 -6.04 -13.66
CA LYS A 51 28.00 -6.08 -12.20
C LYS A 51 27.30 -7.31 -11.61
N GLY A 52 26.70 -8.16 -12.46
CA GLY A 52 25.96 -9.34 -12.02
C GLY A 52 24.62 -9.02 -11.39
N GLN A 53 24.10 -9.94 -10.57
CA GLN A 53 22.78 -9.79 -9.95
C GLN A 53 22.74 -8.62 -8.96
N PRO A 54 21.82 -7.65 -9.16
CA PRO A 54 21.74 -6.47 -8.29
C PRO A 54 21.18 -6.84 -6.91
N TYR A 55 21.73 -6.20 -5.89
CA TYR A 55 21.07 -6.15 -4.58
C TYR A 55 19.81 -5.30 -4.67
N LEU A 56 18.70 -5.80 -4.13
CA LEU A 56 17.45 -5.04 -3.99
C LEU A 56 16.72 -5.46 -2.71
N ALA A 57 16.33 -4.48 -1.91
CA ALA A 57 15.49 -4.69 -0.75
C ALA A 57 14.15 -3.96 -0.89
N VAL A 58 13.07 -4.71 -0.65
CA VAL A 58 11.70 -4.17 -0.58
C VAL A 58 11.50 -3.55 0.80
N ILE A 59 11.29 -2.24 0.87
CA ILE A 59 11.17 -1.50 2.14
C ILE A 59 9.75 -1.60 2.70
N HIS A 60 8.75 -1.44 1.84
CA HIS A 60 7.34 -1.59 2.19
C HIS A 60 6.58 -2.22 1.03
N ARG A 61 5.32 -2.58 1.27
CA ARG A 61 4.49 -3.24 0.27
C ARG A 61 3.16 -2.55 0.13
N LEU A 62 2.63 -2.59 -1.07
CA LEU A 62 1.25 -2.29 -1.40
C LEU A 62 0.55 -3.58 -1.84
N ASP A 63 -0.70 -3.73 -1.49
CA ASP A 63 -1.51 -4.86 -1.93
C ASP A 63 -1.66 -4.88 -3.46
N GLN A 64 -1.91 -6.04 -4.05
CA GLN A 64 -1.93 -6.21 -5.49
C GLN A 64 -2.86 -5.22 -6.22
N PRO A 65 -4.12 -4.98 -5.76
CA PRO A 65 -5.04 -4.05 -6.43
C PRO A 65 -4.67 -2.57 -6.21
N VAL A 66 -3.79 -2.25 -5.27
CA VAL A 66 -3.46 -0.86 -4.95
C VAL A 66 -2.44 -0.30 -5.95
N LYS A 67 -2.73 0.87 -6.55
CA LYS A 67 -1.76 1.68 -7.29
C LYS A 67 -1.07 2.64 -6.31
N GLY A 68 0.24 2.87 -6.46
CA GLY A 68 0.93 3.85 -5.62
C GLY A 68 2.45 3.77 -5.70
N ILE A 69 3.10 4.60 -4.89
CA ILE A 69 4.55 4.73 -4.85
C ILE A 69 5.17 3.60 -4.03
N LEU A 70 6.22 2.98 -4.58
CA LEU A 70 7.09 2.05 -3.88
C LEU A 70 8.52 2.59 -3.82
N VAL A 71 9.17 2.34 -2.68
CA VAL A 71 10.58 2.64 -2.47
C VAL A 71 11.35 1.33 -2.30
N PHE A 72 12.42 1.18 -3.07
CA PHE A 72 13.35 0.07 -3.00
C PHE A 72 14.74 0.57 -2.60
N ALA A 73 15.46 -0.20 -1.79
CA ALA A 73 16.86 0.07 -1.51
C ALA A 73 17.76 -0.75 -2.44
N LYS A 74 18.72 -0.09 -3.08
CA LYS A 74 19.73 -0.67 -3.97
C LYS A 74 21.02 -1.05 -3.21
N THR A 75 21.11 -0.70 -1.92
CA THR A 75 22.26 -1.03 -1.06
C THR A 75 21.80 -1.47 0.33
N PRO A 76 22.59 -2.32 1.05
CA PRO A 76 22.28 -2.71 2.43
C PRO A 76 22.23 -1.50 3.39
N PHE A 77 23.06 -0.49 3.16
CA PHE A 77 23.05 0.76 3.93
C PHE A 77 21.70 1.48 3.83
N ALA A 78 21.23 1.72 2.59
CA ALA A 78 19.93 2.35 2.36
C ALA A 78 18.78 1.51 2.92
N ALA A 79 18.83 0.18 2.79
CA ALA A 79 17.83 -0.72 3.36
C ALA A 79 17.72 -0.58 4.88
N LYS A 80 18.86 -0.52 5.58
CA LYS A 80 18.92 -0.33 7.03
C LYS A 80 18.31 1.02 7.44
N GLU A 81 18.70 2.10 6.76
CA GLU A 81 18.25 3.45 7.08
C GLU A 81 16.75 3.65 6.79
N LEU A 82 16.26 3.21 5.64
CA LEU A 82 14.83 3.28 5.30
C LEU A 82 13.96 2.44 6.24
N ASN A 83 14.41 1.24 6.63
CA ASN A 83 13.70 0.43 7.62
C ASN A 83 13.66 1.11 9.00
N ARG A 84 14.75 1.77 9.41
CA ARG A 84 14.79 2.56 10.65
C ARG A 84 13.74 3.67 10.61
N GLN A 85 13.70 4.45 9.52
CA GLN A 85 12.70 5.51 9.32
C GLN A 85 11.27 4.98 9.32
N LEU A 86 11.03 3.83 8.66
CA LEU A 86 9.71 3.18 8.63
C LEU A 86 9.23 2.78 10.04
N GLN A 87 10.14 2.35 10.92
CA GLN A 87 9.84 1.96 12.30
C GLN A 87 9.67 3.16 13.24
N SER A 88 10.40 4.25 13.01
CA SER A 88 10.35 5.46 13.83
C SER A 88 9.27 6.46 13.41
N HIS A 89 8.30 6.04 12.57
CA HIS A 89 7.25 6.91 11.99
C HIS A 89 7.78 8.10 11.17
N GLY A 90 9.06 8.12 10.82
CA GLY A 90 9.65 9.10 9.91
C GLY A 90 9.26 8.90 8.44
N PHE A 91 8.56 7.81 8.13
CA PHE A 91 8.08 7.46 6.80
C PHE A 91 6.55 7.59 6.78
N GLY A 92 6.04 8.67 6.23
CA GLY A 92 4.60 8.93 6.14
C GLY A 92 3.89 7.88 5.24
N LYS A 93 2.73 7.41 5.67
CA LYS A 93 1.89 6.45 4.94
C LYS A 93 0.56 7.12 4.63
N TYR A 94 0.50 7.73 3.45
CA TYR A 94 -0.66 8.46 2.97
C TYR A 94 -1.32 7.70 1.83
N TYR A 95 -2.63 7.57 1.90
CA TYR A 95 -3.44 6.86 0.92
C TYR A 95 -4.66 7.68 0.57
N ARG A 96 -5.22 7.42 -0.60
CA ARG A 96 -6.53 7.89 -0.99
C ARG A 96 -7.38 6.69 -1.36
N ALA A 97 -8.61 6.66 -0.87
CA ALA A 97 -9.55 5.57 -1.11
C ALA A 97 -10.91 6.11 -1.50
N LEU A 98 -11.60 5.41 -2.40
CA LEU A 98 -13.01 5.60 -2.65
C LEU A 98 -13.77 4.60 -1.78
N ALA A 99 -14.65 5.10 -0.92
CA ALA A 99 -15.47 4.29 -0.02
C ALA A 99 -16.94 4.35 -0.45
N ASP A 100 -17.66 3.24 -0.30
CA ASP A 100 -19.11 3.22 -0.47
C ASP A 100 -19.79 3.84 0.76
N GLY A 101 -20.79 4.70 0.53
CA GLY A 101 -21.50 5.44 1.55
C GLY A 101 -20.79 6.72 2.00
N HIS A 102 -21.27 7.25 3.12
CA HIS A 102 -20.76 8.49 3.73
C HIS A 102 -20.40 8.26 5.19
N PRO A 103 -19.17 8.56 5.61
CA PRO A 103 -18.83 8.59 7.03
C PRO A 103 -19.73 9.55 7.80
N SER A 104 -20.08 9.20 9.03
CA SER A 104 -20.90 10.07 9.90
C SER A 104 -20.21 11.38 10.28
N GLN A 105 -18.88 11.41 10.19
CA GLN A 105 -18.05 12.59 10.45
C GLN A 105 -17.13 12.84 9.25
N LYS A 106 -16.84 14.12 8.97
CA LYS A 106 -15.94 14.50 7.85
C LYS A 106 -14.49 14.08 8.05
N GLU A 107 -14.07 13.93 9.29
CA GLU A 107 -12.73 13.44 9.67
C GLU A 107 -12.81 12.64 10.98
N GLY A 108 -11.85 11.76 11.17
CA GLY A 108 -11.81 10.95 12.39
C GLY A 108 -10.58 10.06 12.50
N THR A 109 -10.50 9.39 13.64
CA THR A 109 -9.50 8.38 13.93
C THR A 109 -10.20 7.04 14.16
N LEU A 110 -9.77 6.01 13.41
CA LEU A 110 -10.22 4.63 13.63
C LEU A 110 -9.14 3.89 14.40
N GLU A 111 -9.55 3.25 15.50
CA GLU A 111 -8.68 2.46 16.34
C GLU A 111 -9.34 1.12 16.63
N ASP A 112 -8.73 0.04 16.14
CA ASP A 112 -9.22 -1.32 16.23
C ASP A 112 -8.11 -2.28 16.56
N TYR A 113 -8.46 -3.46 17.08
CA TYR A 113 -7.55 -4.59 17.13
C TYR A 113 -7.82 -5.52 15.96
N LEU A 114 -6.78 -5.80 15.18
CA LEU A 114 -6.88 -6.66 13.99
C LEU A 114 -6.13 -7.97 14.20
N ILE A 115 -6.75 -9.05 13.74
CA ILE A 115 -6.12 -10.37 13.64
C ILE A 115 -6.10 -10.82 12.19
N LYS A 116 -4.94 -11.37 11.76
CA LYS A 116 -4.78 -11.95 10.43
C LYS A 116 -5.07 -13.45 10.45
N ASP A 117 -5.89 -13.93 9.52
CA ASP A 117 -5.96 -15.33 9.13
C ASP A 117 -4.93 -15.58 8.00
N GLY A 118 -3.86 -16.29 8.35
CA GLY A 118 -2.80 -16.59 7.37
C GLY A 118 -3.21 -17.62 6.31
N ARG A 119 -4.22 -18.47 6.57
CA ARG A 119 -4.71 -19.50 5.63
C ARG A 119 -5.63 -18.86 4.59
N ALA A 120 -6.59 -18.07 5.05
CA ALA A 120 -7.53 -17.35 4.17
C ALA A 120 -6.92 -16.07 3.57
N ASN A 121 -5.73 -15.64 4.02
CA ASN A 121 -5.12 -14.35 3.65
C ASN A 121 -6.05 -13.15 3.86
N THR A 122 -6.85 -13.19 4.94
CA THR A 122 -7.77 -12.12 5.35
C THR A 122 -7.39 -11.53 6.69
N SER A 123 -7.99 -10.40 7.04
CA SER A 123 -7.92 -9.80 8.37
C SER A 123 -9.30 -9.39 8.83
N ARG A 124 -9.53 -9.36 10.14
CA ARG A 124 -10.79 -8.93 10.74
C ARG A 124 -10.55 -8.19 12.04
N VAL A 125 -11.52 -7.39 12.45
CA VAL A 125 -11.56 -6.78 13.78
C VAL A 125 -11.82 -7.86 14.83
N CYS A 126 -11.20 -7.71 15.99
CA CYS A 126 -11.36 -8.60 17.14
C CYS A 126 -11.22 -7.83 18.46
N ALA A 127 -11.54 -8.48 19.59
CA ALA A 127 -11.33 -7.89 20.91
C ALA A 127 -9.82 -7.73 21.22
N SER A 128 -9.48 -6.73 22.04
CA SER A 128 -8.09 -6.41 22.41
C SER A 128 -7.34 -7.57 23.08
N GLY A 129 -8.04 -8.42 23.82
CA GLY A 129 -7.48 -9.61 24.48
C GLY A 129 -7.30 -10.83 23.57
N THR A 130 -7.68 -10.78 22.30
CA THR A 130 -7.55 -11.93 21.37
C THR A 130 -6.08 -12.24 21.11
N ALA A 131 -5.70 -13.51 21.25
CA ALA A 131 -4.32 -13.93 20.99
C ALA A 131 -3.90 -13.62 19.54
N GLY A 132 -2.79 -12.90 19.38
CA GLY A 132 -2.30 -12.46 18.08
C GLY A 132 -2.94 -11.17 17.54
N ALA A 133 -3.89 -10.57 18.27
CA ALA A 133 -4.46 -9.26 17.95
C ALA A 133 -3.39 -8.16 17.97
N LYS A 134 -3.46 -7.23 17.04
CA LYS A 134 -2.54 -6.10 16.95
C LYS A 134 -3.33 -4.81 16.80
N LEU A 135 -2.98 -3.79 17.58
CA LEU A 135 -3.55 -2.46 17.45
C LEU A 135 -3.32 -1.92 16.04
N ALA A 136 -4.38 -1.38 15.44
CA ALA A 136 -4.41 -0.71 14.15
C ALA A 136 -5.01 0.69 14.35
N ARG A 137 -4.29 1.72 13.90
CA ARG A 137 -4.76 3.10 13.99
C ARG A 137 -4.54 3.80 12.65
N LEU A 138 -5.58 4.48 12.19
CA LEU A 138 -5.54 5.38 11.03
C LEU A 138 -6.35 6.64 11.31
N HIS A 139 -6.04 7.68 10.56
CA HIS A 139 -6.82 8.91 10.48
C HIS A 139 -7.41 9.01 9.07
N TYR A 140 -8.64 9.50 8.96
CA TYR A 140 -9.27 9.77 7.68
C TYR A 140 -9.85 11.18 7.64
N ALA A 141 -9.93 11.74 6.45
CA ALA A 141 -10.66 12.97 6.16
C ALA A 141 -11.39 12.83 4.82
N VAL A 142 -12.63 13.32 4.77
CA VAL A 142 -13.41 13.40 3.53
C VAL A 142 -12.80 14.45 2.61
N VAL A 143 -12.58 14.10 1.34
CA VAL A 143 -12.11 15.04 0.33
C VAL A 143 -13.31 15.87 -0.16
N GLU A 144 -13.39 17.12 0.28
CA GLU A 144 -14.51 18.02 -0.08
C GLU A 144 -14.21 18.86 -1.31
N GLN A 145 -12.92 19.08 -1.63
CA GLN A 145 -12.48 19.88 -2.76
C GLN A 145 -11.35 19.17 -3.51
N GLY A 146 -11.43 19.19 -4.85
CA GLY A 146 -10.50 18.46 -5.73
C GLY A 146 -9.03 18.83 -5.59
N PRO A 147 -8.11 18.09 -6.24
CA PRO A 147 -8.41 17.13 -7.30
C PRO A 147 -8.91 15.79 -6.74
N PHE A 148 -10.05 15.35 -7.24
CA PHE A 148 -10.55 14.00 -7.00
C PHE A 148 -9.78 12.99 -7.88
N LEU A 149 -9.38 11.85 -7.33
CA LEU A 149 -8.63 10.83 -8.07
C LEU A 149 -9.54 9.80 -8.75
N PHE A 150 -10.82 9.75 -8.39
CA PHE A 150 -11.79 8.75 -8.83
C PHE A 150 -12.94 9.37 -9.62
N ASP A 151 -12.66 10.33 -10.53
CA ASP A 151 -13.65 11.02 -11.36
C ASP A 151 -14.51 10.10 -12.25
N GLN A 152 -14.11 8.84 -12.40
CA GLN A 152 -14.83 7.81 -13.16
C GLN A 152 -15.28 6.69 -12.23
N ALA A 153 -16.05 7.03 -11.22
CA ALA A 153 -16.79 5.99 -10.49
C ALA A 153 -17.66 5.21 -11.49
N PRO A 154 -17.75 3.87 -11.36
CA PRO A 154 -18.70 3.10 -12.17
C PRO A 154 -20.08 3.75 -12.11
N ASN A 155 -20.82 3.73 -13.23
CA ASN A 155 -22.15 4.36 -13.40
C ASN A 155 -23.23 3.66 -12.54
N ASP A 156 -22.98 3.45 -11.28
CA ASP A 156 -23.98 3.03 -10.30
C ASP A 156 -24.31 4.25 -9.41
N ASP A 157 -25.58 4.44 -9.12
CA ASP A 157 -26.11 5.53 -8.29
C ASP A 157 -25.75 5.36 -6.80
N ALA A 158 -24.81 4.49 -6.45
CA ALA A 158 -24.41 4.27 -5.07
C ALA A 158 -23.63 5.49 -4.54
N PRO A 159 -24.00 6.03 -3.37
CA PRO A 159 -23.27 7.13 -2.77
C PRO A 159 -21.85 6.70 -2.45
N ARG A 160 -20.87 7.50 -2.89
CA ARG A 160 -19.44 7.26 -2.65
C ARG A 160 -18.76 8.48 -2.09
N THR A 161 -17.74 8.23 -1.30
CA THR A 161 -16.94 9.29 -0.65
C THR A 161 -15.47 9.01 -0.87
N GLU A 162 -14.75 10.00 -1.38
CA GLU A 162 -13.30 9.94 -1.47
C GLU A 162 -12.69 10.36 -0.13
N LEU A 163 -11.74 9.55 0.37
CA LEU A 163 -11.11 9.73 1.68
C LEU A 163 -9.60 9.87 1.53
N ASP A 164 -9.03 10.91 2.15
CA ASP A 164 -7.63 10.96 2.49
C ASP A 164 -7.37 10.17 3.77
N ILE A 165 -6.37 9.31 3.76
CA ILE A 165 -6.07 8.40 4.86
C ILE A 165 -4.60 8.49 5.23
N ARG A 166 -4.32 8.64 6.54
CA ARG A 166 -2.97 8.54 7.11
C ARG A 166 -2.90 7.37 8.07
N LEU A 167 -1.94 6.48 7.87
CA LEU A 167 -1.73 5.33 8.74
C LEU A 167 -0.67 5.61 9.81
N ASP A 168 -1.01 5.40 11.08
CA ASP A 168 -0.03 5.32 12.18
C ASP A 168 0.56 3.90 12.27
N THR A 169 -0.21 2.89 11.90
CA THR A 169 0.22 1.47 11.87
C THR A 169 0.15 0.91 10.46
N GLY A 170 0.72 -0.26 10.21
CA GLY A 170 0.68 -0.94 8.90
C GLY A 170 0.27 -2.39 9.07
N ARG A 171 -1.00 -2.68 9.39
CA ARG A 171 -1.52 -4.03 9.50
C ARG A 171 -1.97 -4.55 8.15
N HIS A 172 -2.00 -5.86 8.01
CA HIS A 172 -2.47 -6.52 6.80
C HIS A 172 -3.94 -6.13 6.53
N HIS A 173 -4.24 -5.63 5.32
CA HIS A 173 -5.54 -5.14 4.87
C HIS A 173 -6.16 -4.07 5.81
N GLN A 174 -5.33 -3.26 6.47
CA GLN A 174 -5.79 -2.36 7.54
C GLN A 174 -6.89 -1.41 7.09
N ILE A 175 -6.68 -0.67 6.01
CA ILE A 175 -7.66 0.31 5.49
C ILE A 175 -8.97 -0.39 5.14
N ARG A 176 -8.90 -1.51 4.40
CA ARG A 176 -10.07 -2.31 4.02
C ARG A 176 -10.92 -2.70 5.22
N VAL A 177 -10.29 -3.29 6.23
CA VAL A 177 -10.98 -3.80 7.42
C VAL A 177 -11.56 -2.69 8.27
N GLN A 178 -10.82 -1.60 8.49
CA GLN A 178 -11.27 -0.50 9.34
C GLN A 178 -12.37 0.33 8.68
N LEU A 179 -12.29 0.59 7.37
CA LEU A 179 -13.36 1.28 6.65
C LEU A 179 -14.63 0.40 6.58
N ALA A 180 -14.51 -0.89 6.34
CA ALA A 180 -15.66 -1.81 6.39
C ALA A 180 -16.29 -1.85 7.80
N HIS A 181 -15.48 -1.87 8.85
CA HIS A 181 -15.96 -1.84 10.25
C HIS A 181 -16.68 -0.52 10.59
N MET A 182 -16.24 0.60 10.01
CA MET A 182 -16.90 1.91 10.13
C MET A 182 -18.25 1.97 9.36
N GLY A 183 -18.54 1.00 8.48
CA GLY A 183 -19.73 0.98 7.64
C GLY A 183 -19.56 1.68 6.28
N CYS A 184 -18.33 2.03 5.90
CA CYS A 184 -17.98 2.64 4.61
C CYS A 184 -16.87 1.80 3.94
N PRO A 185 -17.16 0.58 3.44
CA PRO A 185 -16.14 -0.25 2.81
C PRO A 185 -15.53 0.42 1.58
N ILE A 186 -14.33 -0.02 1.18
CA ILE A 186 -13.73 0.45 -0.07
C ILE A 186 -14.62 0.00 -1.24
N ALA A 187 -14.90 0.92 -2.16
CA ALA A 187 -15.74 0.66 -3.31
C ALA A 187 -15.19 -0.49 -4.16
N GLY A 188 -16.01 -1.51 -4.41
CA GLY A 188 -15.64 -2.69 -5.20
C GLY A 188 -14.82 -3.75 -4.45
N ASP A 189 -14.77 -3.69 -3.12
CA ASP A 189 -14.00 -4.65 -2.26
C ASP A 189 -14.87 -5.79 -1.70
#